data_c5680b0b7f0b33e31c5aa3846a7648c4
#
_entry.id   c5680b0b7f0b33e31c5aa3846a7648c4
#
_cell.length_a   1.000
_cell.length_b   1.000
_cell.length_c   1.000
_cell.angle_alpha   90.00
_cell.angle_beta   90.00
_cell.angle_gamma   90.00
#
_symmetry.space_group_name_H-M   'P 1'
#
loop_
_entity.id
_entity.type
_entity.pdbx_description
1 polymer ?
#
loop_
_entity_poly.entity_id
_entity_poly.type
_entity_poly.pdbx_seq_one_letter_code
_entity_poly.pdbx_strand_id
1 'polypeptide(L)'
;LNRAGYDTVEADNGEDALRIFKESGGDFQLALLDIALPGIDGLTVCKELRRASATIGIIMLTARTQEMDKVSGLMLGADDYVTKPFSPSELVARVDSLYRRVEMISKSGAPAPSGEEITLGDFSLNLRRHTLTKRGKPIELTQVEFKIIEYFFTHPGEALDRSDILSRAWGDAYFGEEKIVDVNIRRLRMKIEDDPGAPTHIVTVWGMGYK
;
A
#
# COMPACT_ATOMS: atom_id res chain seq x y z
N LEU A 1 -18.34 -7.70 -6.56
CA LEU A 1 -18.13 -7.14 -5.23
C LEU A 1 -19.44 -6.97 -4.46
N ASN A 2 -20.50 -6.48 -5.06
CA ASN A 2 -21.83 -6.32 -4.40
C ASN A 2 -22.31 -7.63 -3.77
N ARG A 3 -22.11 -8.80 -4.44
CA ARG A 3 -22.45 -10.12 -3.87
C ARG A 3 -21.59 -10.52 -2.66
N ALA A 4 -20.44 -9.89 -2.51
CA ALA A 4 -19.54 -10.07 -1.37
C ALA A 4 -19.81 -9.06 -0.22
N GLY A 5 -20.84 -8.22 -0.35
CA GLY A 5 -21.27 -7.28 0.68
C GLY A 5 -20.61 -5.90 0.62
N TYR A 6 -19.96 -5.56 -0.49
CA TYR A 6 -19.37 -4.24 -0.69
C TYR A 6 -20.33 -3.31 -1.42
N ASP A 7 -20.47 -2.09 -0.94
CA ASP A 7 -21.10 -1.01 -1.70
C ASP A 7 -20.12 -0.52 -2.77
N THR A 8 -20.57 -0.49 -4.03
CA THR A 8 -19.69 -0.12 -5.15
C THR A 8 -20.26 1.01 -5.97
N VAL A 9 -19.40 1.90 -6.40
CA VAL A 9 -19.69 2.93 -7.40
C VAL A 9 -18.79 2.67 -8.61
N GLU A 10 -19.37 2.71 -9.80
CA GLU A 10 -18.65 2.44 -11.05
C GLU A 10 -18.39 3.73 -11.82
N ALA A 11 -17.25 3.81 -12.48
CA ALA A 11 -16.86 4.88 -13.38
C ALA A 11 -16.33 4.29 -14.70
N ASP A 12 -16.78 4.80 -15.82
CA ASP A 12 -16.44 4.28 -17.15
C ASP A 12 -15.11 4.82 -17.69
N ASN A 13 -14.57 5.87 -17.07
CA ASN A 13 -13.33 6.53 -17.48
C ASN A 13 -12.62 7.17 -16.26
N GLY A 14 -11.37 7.61 -16.46
CA GLY A 14 -10.56 8.17 -15.40
C GLY A 14 -11.04 9.51 -14.88
N GLU A 15 -11.59 10.36 -15.76
CA GLU A 15 -12.12 11.67 -15.41
C GLU A 15 -13.33 11.56 -14.46
N ASP A 16 -14.26 10.66 -14.76
CA ASP A 16 -15.41 10.38 -13.93
C ASP A 16 -15.01 9.78 -12.59
N ALA A 17 -14.02 8.87 -12.56
CA ALA A 17 -13.51 8.30 -11.33
C ALA A 17 -12.98 9.39 -10.40
N LEU A 18 -12.15 10.33 -10.89
CA LEU A 18 -11.61 11.43 -10.11
C LEU A 18 -12.71 12.43 -9.68
N ARG A 19 -13.68 12.69 -10.52
CA ARG A 19 -14.83 13.55 -10.21
C ARG A 19 -15.66 12.95 -9.08
N ILE A 20 -16.06 11.66 -9.18
CA ILE A 20 -16.83 10.94 -8.17
C ILE A 20 -16.08 10.92 -6.84
N PHE A 21 -14.78 10.63 -6.85
CA PHE A 21 -13.95 10.65 -5.64
C PHE A 21 -13.96 12.02 -4.96
N LYS A 22 -13.84 13.09 -5.73
CA LYS A 22 -13.86 14.47 -5.21
C LYS A 22 -15.23 14.86 -4.66
N GLU A 23 -16.31 14.51 -5.37
CA GLU A 23 -17.70 14.83 -4.97
C GLU A 23 -18.12 14.10 -3.70
N SER A 24 -17.60 12.89 -3.46
CA SER A 24 -17.81 12.13 -2.21
C SER A 24 -16.99 12.65 -1.03
N GLY A 25 -16.17 13.69 -1.21
CA GLY A 25 -15.24 14.15 -0.18
C GLY A 25 -14.09 13.18 0.10
N GLY A 26 -13.86 12.21 -0.82
CA GLY A 26 -12.83 11.17 -0.65
C GLY A 26 -13.26 10.00 0.24
N ASP A 27 -14.55 9.84 0.51
CA ASP A 27 -15.11 8.79 1.37
C ASP A 27 -15.21 7.43 0.65
N PHE A 28 -14.07 6.99 0.10
CA PHE A 28 -13.90 5.64 -0.42
C PHE A 28 -12.76 4.93 0.30
N GLN A 29 -13.02 3.69 0.72
CA GLN A 29 -12.03 2.86 1.39
C GLN A 29 -11.08 2.22 0.38
N LEU A 30 -11.58 1.93 -0.84
CA LEU A 30 -10.87 1.15 -1.85
C LEU A 30 -11.18 1.62 -3.27
N ALA A 31 -10.18 1.61 -4.14
CA ALA A 31 -10.32 1.81 -5.58
C ALA A 31 -9.76 0.61 -6.34
N LEU A 32 -10.55 0.08 -7.28
CA LEU A 32 -10.09 -0.87 -8.30
C LEU A 32 -9.92 -0.11 -9.61
N LEU A 33 -8.71 -0.07 -10.13
CA LEU A 33 -8.36 0.72 -11.30
C LEU A 33 -7.88 -0.17 -12.45
N ASP A 34 -8.58 -0.16 -13.55
CA ASP A 34 -8.01 -0.69 -14.80
C ASP A 34 -6.91 0.24 -15.31
N ILE A 35 -5.77 -0.28 -15.70
CA ILE A 35 -4.72 0.53 -16.34
C ILE A 35 -5.20 1.10 -17.65
N ALA A 36 -5.89 0.27 -18.45
CA ALA A 36 -6.37 0.64 -19.78
C ALA A 36 -7.75 1.34 -19.73
N LEU A 37 -7.86 2.45 -18.99
CA LEU A 37 -9.05 3.29 -19.01
C LEU A 37 -9.05 4.22 -20.22
N PRO A 38 -10.23 4.50 -20.79
CA PRO A 38 -10.36 5.56 -21.80
C PRO A 38 -10.15 6.95 -21.14
N GLY A 39 -9.62 7.90 -21.91
CA GLY A 39 -9.31 9.25 -21.41
C GLY A 39 -8.06 9.25 -20.54
N ILE A 40 -8.18 9.64 -19.29
CA ILE A 40 -7.09 9.56 -18.30
C ILE A 40 -6.88 8.09 -17.92
N ASP A 41 -5.65 7.59 -18.09
CA ASP A 41 -5.30 6.20 -17.77
C ASP A 41 -5.35 5.90 -16.26
N GLY A 42 -5.46 4.62 -15.91
CA GLY A 42 -5.56 4.19 -14.52
C GLY A 42 -4.31 4.51 -13.69
N LEU A 43 -3.13 4.64 -14.30
CA LEU A 43 -1.89 5.01 -13.60
C LEU A 43 -1.97 6.48 -13.14
N THR A 44 -2.47 7.34 -14.01
CA THR A 44 -2.70 8.76 -13.69
C THR A 44 -3.78 8.90 -12.61
N VAL A 45 -4.88 8.15 -12.71
CA VAL A 45 -5.93 8.12 -11.65
C VAL A 45 -5.33 7.66 -10.32
N CYS A 46 -4.55 6.57 -10.31
CA CYS A 46 -3.86 6.08 -9.11
C CYS A 46 -3.01 7.16 -8.43
N LYS A 47 -2.20 7.86 -9.22
CA LYS A 47 -1.37 8.97 -8.73
C LYS A 47 -2.19 10.09 -8.10
N GLU A 48 -3.26 10.52 -8.75
CA GLU A 48 -4.11 11.60 -8.25
C GLU A 48 -4.89 11.18 -6.98
N LEU A 49 -5.44 9.96 -6.94
CA LEU A 49 -6.07 9.42 -5.73
C LEU A 49 -5.08 9.37 -4.56
N ARG A 50 -3.85 8.90 -4.79
CA ARG A 50 -2.82 8.81 -3.75
C ARG A 50 -2.36 10.19 -3.26
N ARG A 51 -2.34 11.20 -4.12
CA ARG A 51 -2.08 12.60 -3.71
C ARG A 51 -3.19 13.15 -2.84
N ALA A 52 -4.43 12.76 -3.09
CA ALA A 52 -5.60 13.22 -2.34
C ALA A 52 -5.79 12.44 -1.03
N SER A 53 -5.41 11.15 -0.98
CA SER A 53 -5.55 10.29 0.19
C SER A 53 -4.40 9.29 0.30
N ALA A 54 -3.63 9.37 1.38
CA ALA A 54 -2.60 8.37 1.70
C ALA A 54 -3.21 7.02 2.13
N THR A 55 -4.44 7.01 2.63
CA THR A 55 -5.08 5.86 3.29
C THR A 55 -5.98 5.03 2.40
N ILE A 56 -6.46 5.54 1.27
CA ILE A 56 -7.28 4.75 0.34
C ILE A 56 -6.49 3.53 -0.14
N GLY A 57 -7.12 2.34 -0.11
CA GLY A 57 -6.55 1.14 -0.72
C GLY A 57 -6.68 1.19 -2.25
N ILE A 58 -5.61 0.90 -2.99
CA ILE A 58 -5.64 0.92 -4.46
C ILE A 58 -5.15 -0.42 -5.00
N ILE A 59 -6.01 -1.10 -5.77
CA ILE A 59 -5.66 -2.31 -6.52
C ILE A 59 -5.70 -1.99 -8.02
N MET A 60 -4.58 -2.24 -8.72
CA MET A 60 -4.51 -2.08 -10.17
C MET A 60 -4.91 -3.36 -10.89
N LEU A 61 -5.75 -3.24 -11.92
CA LEU A 61 -6.07 -4.33 -12.84
C LEU A 61 -5.24 -4.18 -14.11
N THR A 62 -4.42 -5.19 -14.45
CA THR A 62 -3.46 -5.10 -15.55
C THR A 62 -3.51 -6.29 -16.49
N ALA A 63 -3.13 -6.12 -17.75
CA ALA A 63 -2.95 -7.22 -18.68
C ALA A 63 -1.63 -7.97 -18.39
N ARG A 64 -1.61 -9.29 -18.63
CA ARG A 64 -0.50 -10.20 -18.30
C ARG A 64 0.85 -9.86 -18.98
N THR A 65 0.81 -9.11 -20.08
CA THR A 65 1.97 -8.82 -20.94
C THR A 65 2.77 -7.58 -20.54
N GLN A 66 2.34 -6.84 -19.54
CA GLN A 66 2.91 -5.54 -19.18
C GLN A 66 3.54 -5.56 -17.79
N GLU A 67 4.66 -6.29 -17.64
CA GLU A 67 5.43 -6.27 -16.36
C GLU A 67 5.87 -4.85 -15.96
N MET A 68 6.18 -3.99 -16.94
CA MET A 68 6.54 -2.59 -16.67
C MET A 68 5.38 -1.81 -16.08
N ASP A 69 4.13 -2.11 -16.45
CA ASP A 69 2.95 -1.42 -15.92
C ASP A 69 2.66 -1.80 -14.46
N LYS A 70 2.94 -3.08 -14.08
CA LYS A 70 2.83 -3.53 -12.68
C LYS A 70 3.78 -2.75 -11.77
N VAL A 71 5.05 -2.65 -12.17
CA VAL A 71 6.07 -1.90 -11.42
C VAL A 71 5.72 -0.41 -11.40
N SER A 72 5.27 0.15 -12.53
CA SER A 72 4.90 1.57 -12.63
C SER A 72 3.69 1.90 -11.76
N GLY A 73 2.63 1.10 -11.78
CA GLY A 73 1.44 1.29 -10.95
C GLY A 73 1.75 1.21 -9.46
N LEU A 74 2.53 0.22 -9.06
CA LEU A 74 2.98 0.11 -7.67
C LEU A 74 3.87 1.31 -7.27
N MET A 75 4.79 1.74 -8.13
CA MET A 75 5.64 2.92 -7.86
C MET A 75 4.83 4.22 -7.73
N LEU A 76 3.66 4.32 -8.40
CA LEU A 76 2.77 5.48 -8.33
C LEU A 76 1.85 5.48 -7.10
N GLY A 77 1.81 4.39 -6.32
CA GLY A 77 1.08 4.39 -5.08
C GLY A 77 0.03 3.30 -4.92
N ALA A 78 -0.11 2.36 -5.86
CA ALA A 78 -0.97 1.20 -5.68
C ALA A 78 -0.47 0.28 -4.55
N ASP A 79 -1.40 -0.36 -3.86
CA ASP A 79 -1.10 -1.29 -2.76
C ASP A 79 -1.01 -2.74 -3.26
N ASP A 80 -1.70 -3.06 -4.37
CA ASP A 80 -1.70 -4.37 -4.98
C ASP A 80 -2.02 -4.28 -6.48
N TYR A 81 -1.84 -5.39 -7.20
CA TYR A 81 -2.26 -5.54 -8.59
C TYR A 81 -2.85 -6.93 -8.87
N VAL A 82 -3.75 -7.00 -9.83
CA VAL A 82 -4.37 -8.23 -10.30
C VAL A 82 -4.21 -8.34 -11.81
N THR A 83 -3.66 -9.46 -12.28
CA THR A 83 -3.46 -9.68 -13.72
C THR A 83 -4.70 -10.28 -14.36
N LYS A 84 -5.12 -9.70 -15.47
CA LYS A 84 -6.19 -10.24 -16.31
C LYS A 84 -5.67 -11.40 -17.19
N PRO A 85 -6.45 -12.50 -17.34
CA PRO A 85 -7.73 -12.77 -16.70
C PRO A 85 -7.57 -13.24 -15.24
N PHE A 86 -8.47 -12.79 -14.36
CA PHE A 86 -8.52 -13.19 -12.96
C PHE A 86 -9.85 -13.85 -12.61
N SER A 87 -9.86 -14.66 -11.57
CA SER A 87 -11.10 -15.22 -11.05
C SER A 87 -11.81 -14.21 -10.13
N PRO A 88 -13.16 -14.18 -10.10
CA PRO A 88 -13.88 -13.33 -9.14
C PRO A 88 -13.48 -13.59 -7.69
N SER A 89 -13.21 -14.85 -7.32
CA SER A 89 -12.77 -15.23 -5.98
C SER A 89 -11.38 -14.66 -5.63
N GLU A 90 -10.46 -14.64 -6.57
CA GLU A 90 -9.15 -14.00 -6.38
C GLU A 90 -9.29 -12.50 -6.10
N LEU A 91 -10.07 -11.81 -6.94
CA LEU A 91 -10.29 -10.37 -6.76
C LEU A 91 -10.94 -10.07 -5.40
N VAL A 92 -11.98 -10.82 -5.02
CA VAL A 92 -12.65 -10.65 -3.72
C VAL A 92 -11.67 -10.88 -2.56
N ALA A 93 -10.84 -11.94 -2.60
CA ALA A 93 -9.87 -12.22 -1.55
C ALA A 93 -8.85 -11.08 -1.36
N ARG A 94 -8.40 -10.46 -2.46
CA ARG A 94 -7.49 -9.30 -2.41
C ARG A 94 -8.16 -8.05 -1.88
N VAL A 95 -9.39 -7.79 -2.30
CA VAL A 95 -10.23 -6.71 -1.77
C VAL A 95 -10.45 -6.88 -0.28
N ASP A 96 -10.86 -8.07 0.19
CA ASP A 96 -11.06 -8.37 1.60
C ASP A 96 -9.78 -8.15 2.43
N SER A 97 -8.64 -8.59 1.89
CA SER A 97 -7.35 -8.41 2.55
C SER A 97 -6.99 -6.93 2.71
N LEU A 98 -7.16 -6.13 1.65
CA LEU A 98 -6.85 -4.70 1.67
C LEU A 98 -7.88 -3.91 2.49
N TYR A 99 -9.17 -4.22 2.37
CA TYR A 99 -10.26 -3.57 3.10
C TYR A 99 -10.10 -3.69 4.61
N ARG A 100 -9.79 -4.89 5.12
CA ARG A 100 -9.54 -5.08 6.56
C ARG A 100 -8.43 -4.18 7.09
N ARG A 101 -7.40 -3.93 6.30
CA ARG A 101 -6.29 -3.03 6.66
C ARG A 101 -6.76 -1.58 6.75
N VAL A 102 -7.56 -1.12 5.77
CA VAL A 102 -8.12 0.23 5.74
C VAL A 102 -9.07 0.47 6.92
N GLU A 103 -9.95 -0.50 7.23
CA GLU A 103 -10.89 -0.39 8.35
C GLU A 103 -10.21 -0.32 9.72
N MET A 104 -9.12 -1.07 9.94
CA MET A 104 -8.40 -1.04 11.22
C MET A 104 -7.92 0.36 11.57
N ILE A 105 -7.59 1.19 10.58
CA ILE A 105 -7.11 2.55 10.79
C ILE A 105 -8.25 3.53 11.02
N SER A 106 -9.34 3.41 10.29
CA SER A 106 -10.52 4.26 10.48
C SER A 106 -11.09 4.19 11.90
N LYS A 107 -10.92 3.03 12.57
CA LYS A 107 -11.40 2.78 13.94
C LYS A 107 -10.41 3.22 15.04
N SER A 108 -9.18 3.61 14.68
CA SER A 108 -8.12 3.94 15.67
C SER A 108 -8.18 5.37 16.22
N GLY A 109 -9.23 6.13 15.95
CA GLY A 109 -9.39 7.56 16.28
C GLY A 109 -9.62 7.96 17.75
N ALA A 110 -9.47 7.07 18.73
CA ALA A 110 -9.62 7.42 20.15
C ALA A 110 -8.28 7.85 20.78
N PRO A 111 -8.25 8.85 21.68
CA PRO A 111 -7.03 9.27 22.38
C PRO A 111 -6.51 8.13 23.28
N ALA A 112 -5.27 7.74 23.07
CA ALA A 112 -4.65 6.58 23.70
C ALA A 112 -3.65 6.96 24.80
N PRO A 113 -3.55 6.17 25.89
CA PRO A 113 -2.46 6.30 26.85
C PRO A 113 -1.10 5.96 26.21
N SER A 114 -0.07 6.61 26.72
CA SER A 114 1.35 6.44 26.37
C SER A 114 1.79 4.98 26.55
N GLY A 115 2.08 4.24 25.46
CA GLY A 115 2.58 2.87 25.56
C GLY A 115 2.86 2.13 24.26
N GLU A 116 2.55 2.71 23.10
CA GLU A 116 2.66 2.01 21.81
C GLU A 116 3.55 2.77 20.81
N GLU A 117 4.52 3.53 21.30
CA GLU A 117 5.49 4.23 20.48
C GLU A 117 6.84 3.51 20.55
N ILE A 118 7.33 3.09 19.39
CA ILE A 118 8.63 2.44 19.24
C ILE A 118 9.59 3.45 18.61
N THR A 119 10.69 3.75 19.30
CA THR A 119 11.72 4.67 18.80
C THR A 119 12.97 3.89 18.40
N LEU A 120 13.41 4.07 17.16
CA LEU A 120 14.64 3.51 16.62
C LEU A 120 15.45 4.62 15.91
N GLY A 121 16.57 5.01 16.51
CA GLY A 121 17.39 6.11 16.00
C GLY A 121 16.59 7.41 15.85
N ASP A 122 16.53 7.94 14.63
CA ASP A 122 15.83 9.19 14.31
C ASP A 122 14.31 9.01 14.10
N PHE A 123 13.80 7.77 14.19
CA PHE A 123 12.42 7.46 13.88
C PHE A 123 11.60 7.15 15.12
N SER A 124 10.33 7.57 15.10
CA SER A 124 9.31 7.18 16.06
C SER A 124 8.08 6.67 15.33
N LEU A 125 7.70 5.41 15.64
CA LEU A 125 6.55 4.71 15.10
C LEU A 125 5.47 4.59 16.17
N ASN A 126 4.29 5.17 15.90
CA ASN A 126 3.12 4.99 16.75
C ASN A 126 2.19 3.95 16.14
N LEU A 127 2.11 2.78 16.77
CA LEU A 127 1.34 1.63 16.27
C LEU A 127 -0.17 1.89 16.27
N ARG A 128 -0.69 2.65 17.24
CA ARG A 128 -2.13 2.95 17.33
C ARG A 128 -2.57 4.02 16.33
N ARG A 129 -1.77 5.08 16.22
CA ARG A 129 -2.07 6.18 15.29
C ARG A 129 -1.69 5.87 13.86
N HIS A 130 -0.99 4.76 13.63
CA HIS A 130 -0.41 4.39 12.34
C HIS A 130 0.43 5.53 11.73
N THR A 131 1.26 6.16 12.56
CA THR A 131 2.10 7.28 12.15
C THR A 131 3.57 6.97 12.33
N LEU A 132 4.38 7.40 11.38
CA LEU A 132 5.83 7.39 11.43
C LEU A 132 6.34 8.82 11.40
N THR A 133 7.32 9.14 12.24
CA THR A 133 8.05 10.40 12.15
C THR A 133 9.54 10.14 12.01
N LYS A 134 10.26 11.02 11.30
CA LYS A 134 11.73 11.07 11.27
C LYS A 134 12.17 12.43 11.78
N ARG A 135 12.94 12.47 12.89
CA ARG A 135 13.36 13.72 13.55
C ARG A 135 12.16 14.64 13.87
N GLY A 136 11.05 14.04 14.31
CA GLY A 136 9.81 14.76 14.62
C GLY A 136 8.98 15.22 13.40
N LYS A 137 9.43 14.98 12.17
CA LYS A 137 8.67 15.29 10.95
C LYS A 137 7.84 14.08 10.53
N PRO A 138 6.54 14.23 10.25
CA PRO A 138 5.69 13.15 9.83
C PRO A 138 6.09 12.63 8.45
N ILE A 139 6.01 11.30 8.28
CA ILE A 139 6.20 10.59 7.01
C ILE A 139 4.87 9.94 6.65
N GLU A 140 4.30 10.33 5.51
CA GLU A 140 3.06 9.73 5.01
C GLU A 140 3.33 8.34 4.44
N LEU A 141 2.69 7.33 5.01
CA LEU A 141 2.78 5.94 4.58
C LEU A 141 1.42 5.44 4.09
N THR A 142 1.46 4.60 3.05
CA THR A 142 0.28 3.79 2.71
C THR A 142 0.11 2.68 3.76
N GLN A 143 -1.02 1.99 3.71
CA GLN A 143 -1.33 0.88 4.60
C GLN A 143 -0.28 -0.22 4.57
N VAL A 144 0.11 -0.59 3.36
CA VAL A 144 1.13 -1.64 3.13
C VAL A 144 2.50 -1.18 3.62
N GLU A 145 2.89 0.05 3.30
CA GLU A 145 4.15 0.63 3.77
C GLU A 145 4.24 0.68 5.29
N PHE A 146 3.13 1.05 5.95
CA PHE A 146 3.07 1.06 7.40
C PHE A 146 3.28 -0.35 7.98
N LYS A 147 2.63 -1.38 7.43
CA LYS A 147 2.79 -2.77 7.88
C LYS A 147 4.21 -3.29 7.68
N ILE A 148 4.86 -2.92 6.61
CA ILE A 148 6.27 -3.26 6.38
C ILE A 148 7.16 -2.57 7.41
N ILE A 149 6.96 -1.28 7.67
CA ILE A 149 7.72 -0.54 8.69
C ILE A 149 7.47 -1.10 10.09
N GLU A 150 6.20 -1.40 10.45
CA GLU A 150 5.86 -2.06 11.71
C GLU A 150 6.65 -3.36 11.90
N TYR A 151 6.78 -4.15 10.84
CA TYR A 151 7.52 -5.41 10.89
C TYR A 151 9.02 -5.20 11.13
N PHE A 152 9.65 -4.24 10.46
CA PHE A 152 11.05 -3.88 10.73
C PHE A 152 11.26 -3.33 12.14
N PHE A 153 10.34 -2.51 12.66
CA PHE A 153 10.45 -1.92 13.99
C PHE A 153 10.29 -2.95 15.11
N THR A 154 9.54 -4.02 14.86
CA THR A 154 9.37 -5.13 15.82
C THR A 154 10.48 -6.18 15.74
N HIS A 155 11.34 -6.12 14.69
CA HIS A 155 12.47 -7.04 14.47
C HIS A 155 13.74 -6.24 14.10
N PRO A 156 14.20 -5.34 14.98
CA PRO A 156 15.31 -4.45 14.65
C PRO A 156 16.62 -5.24 14.48
N GLY A 157 17.27 -5.02 13.34
CA GLY A 157 18.55 -5.66 13.02
C GLY A 157 18.46 -7.11 12.54
N GLU A 158 17.26 -7.68 12.46
CA GLU A 158 17.05 -9.02 11.90
C GLU A 158 16.93 -8.95 10.37
N ALA A 159 17.44 -9.97 9.69
CA ALA A 159 17.24 -10.13 8.25
C ALA A 159 15.88 -10.80 8.03
N LEU A 160 14.96 -10.06 7.40
CA LEU A 160 13.60 -10.51 7.11
C LEU A 160 13.52 -11.03 5.68
N ASP A 161 12.99 -12.23 5.51
CA ASP A 161 12.76 -12.83 4.21
C ASP A 161 11.64 -12.11 3.44
N ARG A 162 11.68 -12.16 2.10
CA ARG A 162 10.63 -11.55 1.26
C ARG A 162 9.26 -12.18 1.47
N SER A 163 9.21 -13.48 1.63
CA SER A 163 7.97 -14.22 1.89
C SER A 163 7.36 -13.82 3.24
N ASP A 164 8.18 -13.63 4.28
CA ASP A 164 7.72 -13.20 5.59
C ASP A 164 7.18 -11.78 5.55
N ILE A 165 7.89 -10.86 4.88
CA ILE A 165 7.42 -9.48 4.66
C ILE A 165 6.10 -9.50 3.90
N LEU A 166 6.00 -10.35 2.86
CA LEU A 166 4.78 -10.50 2.05
C LEU A 166 3.60 -10.96 2.91
N SER A 167 3.75 -12.06 3.63
CA SER A 167 2.73 -12.59 4.54
C SER A 167 2.30 -11.57 5.59
N ARG A 168 3.26 -10.84 6.17
CA ARG A 168 2.98 -9.86 7.21
C ARG A 168 2.22 -8.64 6.67
N ALA A 169 2.58 -8.15 5.50
CA ALA A 169 2.01 -6.93 4.93
C ALA A 169 0.73 -7.18 4.12
N TRP A 170 0.61 -8.32 3.44
CA TRP A 170 -0.55 -8.66 2.59
C TRP A 170 -1.42 -9.77 3.16
N GLY A 171 -0.93 -10.53 4.14
CA GLY A 171 -1.62 -11.66 4.77
C GLY A 171 -1.23 -13.01 4.15
N ASP A 172 -1.36 -14.09 4.94
CA ASP A 172 -0.92 -15.45 4.55
C ASP A 172 -1.68 -16.02 3.34
N ALA A 173 -2.90 -15.55 3.09
CA ALA A 173 -3.70 -15.93 1.93
C ALA A 173 -3.37 -15.14 0.65
N TYR A 174 -2.29 -14.34 0.65
CA TYR A 174 -1.90 -13.57 -0.52
C TYR A 174 -1.16 -14.44 -1.53
N PHE A 175 -1.68 -14.52 -2.75
CA PHE A 175 -1.13 -15.32 -3.85
C PHE A 175 -0.39 -14.48 -4.91
N GLY A 176 0.08 -13.29 -4.55
CA GLY A 176 0.83 -12.41 -5.46
C GLY A 176 2.32 -12.72 -5.50
N GLU A 177 3.01 -12.03 -6.41
CA GLU A 177 4.46 -12.17 -6.60
C GLU A 177 5.25 -11.45 -5.50
N GLU A 178 6.31 -12.07 -4.97
CA GLU A 178 7.20 -11.44 -3.97
C GLU A 178 7.83 -10.12 -4.44
N LYS A 179 7.91 -9.90 -5.75
CA LYS A 179 8.41 -8.67 -6.36
C LYS A 179 7.66 -7.40 -5.90
N ILE A 180 6.42 -7.56 -5.41
CA ILE A 180 5.66 -6.44 -4.81
C ILE A 180 6.36 -5.90 -3.56
N VAL A 181 7.07 -6.76 -2.81
CA VAL A 181 7.87 -6.36 -1.65
C VAL A 181 8.98 -5.42 -2.10
N ASP A 182 9.75 -5.80 -3.12
CA ASP A 182 10.89 -5.00 -3.60
C ASP A 182 10.45 -3.59 -4.04
N VAL A 183 9.29 -3.48 -4.69
CA VAL A 183 8.73 -2.19 -5.11
C VAL A 183 8.35 -1.33 -3.90
N ASN A 184 7.71 -1.92 -2.88
CA ASN A 184 7.33 -1.20 -1.67
C ASN A 184 8.56 -0.81 -0.84
N ILE A 185 9.59 -1.66 -0.75
CA ILE A 185 10.87 -1.30 -0.14
C ILE A 185 11.51 -0.10 -0.85
N ARG A 186 11.51 -0.08 -2.19
CA ARG A 186 12.02 1.07 -2.95
C ARG A 186 11.23 2.35 -2.64
N ARG A 187 9.90 2.28 -2.56
CA ARG A 187 9.06 3.43 -2.18
C ARG A 187 9.36 3.90 -0.75
N LEU A 188 9.48 2.97 0.19
CA LEU A 188 9.87 3.28 1.57
C LEU A 188 11.22 3.98 1.63
N ARG A 189 12.24 3.46 0.93
CA ARG A 189 13.54 4.12 0.85
C ARG A 189 13.44 5.55 0.34
N MET A 190 12.63 5.82 -0.67
CA MET A 190 12.40 7.17 -1.18
C MET A 190 11.80 8.13 -0.13
N LYS A 191 11.12 7.59 0.90
CA LYS A 191 10.48 8.38 1.96
C LYS A 191 11.34 8.52 3.22
N ILE A 192 12.15 7.50 3.55
CA ILE A 192 12.85 7.43 4.84
C ILE A 192 14.37 7.61 4.73
N GLU A 193 14.99 7.26 3.61
CA GLU A 193 16.44 7.40 3.43
C GLU A 193 16.82 8.83 3.04
N ASP A 194 17.97 9.27 3.47
CA ASP A 194 18.54 10.54 3.03
C ASP A 194 19.10 10.40 1.58
N ASP A 195 19.63 9.21 1.23
CA ASP A 195 19.97 8.79 -0.14
C ASP A 195 19.37 7.41 -0.43
N PRO A 196 18.26 7.33 -1.20
CA PRO A 196 17.65 6.05 -1.55
C PRO A 196 18.54 5.10 -2.37
N GLY A 197 19.58 5.64 -3.04
CA GLY A 197 20.54 4.85 -3.81
C GLY A 197 21.61 4.17 -2.94
N ALA A 198 21.88 4.74 -1.76
CA ALA A 198 22.79 4.21 -0.75
C ALA A 198 22.08 4.04 0.60
N PRO A 199 21.10 3.13 0.70
CA PRO A 199 20.21 3.02 1.87
C PRO A 199 20.97 2.57 3.13
N THR A 200 20.69 3.22 4.24
CA THR A 200 21.30 2.96 5.55
C THR A 200 20.30 2.42 6.57
N HIS A 201 19.01 2.63 6.38
CA HIS A 201 17.95 2.20 7.29
C HIS A 201 17.33 0.86 6.86
N ILE A 202 16.95 0.72 5.58
CA ILE A 202 16.48 -0.56 5.04
C ILE A 202 17.53 -1.09 4.07
N VAL A 203 18.38 -2.00 4.55
CA VAL A 203 19.50 -2.55 3.79
C VAL A 203 19.13 -3.87 3.13
N THR A 204 19.60 -4.11 1.90
CA THR A 204 19.40 -5.38 1.21
C THR A 204 20.32 -6.44 1.77
N VAL A 205 19.76 -7.60 2.12
CA VAL A 205 20.50 -8.82 2.46
C VAL A 205 20.42 -9.75 1.25
N TRP A 206 21.51 -9.86 0.50
CA TRP A 206 21.55 -10.61 -0.75
C TRP A 206 21.18 -12.08 -0.55
N GLY A 207 20.30 -12.59 -1.43
CA GLY A 207 19.82 -13.96 -1.37
C GLY A 207 18.75 -14.23 -0.32
N MET A 208 18.41 -13.26 0.55
CA MET A 208 17.42 -13.42 1.60
C MET A 208 16.31 -12.38 1.48
N GLY A 209 16.58 -11.13 1.76
CA GLY A 209 15.56 -10.10 1.79
C GLY A 209 16.11 -8.76 2.24
N TYR A 210 15.60 -8.25 3.36
CA TYR A 210 15.92 -6.91 3.85
C TYR A 210 16.13 -6.90 5.38
N LYS A 211 16.84 -5.86 5.81
CA LYS A 211 17.13 -5.69 7.23
C LYS A 211 16.98 -4.22 7.60
#